data_0155e82687e2553641600a3d374e7137
#
_entry.id   0155e82687e2553641600a3d374e7137
#
_cell.length_a   1.000
_cell.length_b   1.000
_cell.length_c   1.000
_cell.angle_alpha   90.00
_cell.angle_beta   90.00
_cell.angle_gamma   90.00
#
_symmetry.space_group_name_H-M   'P 1'
#
loop_
_entity.id
_entity.type
_entity.pdbx_description
1 polymer ?
#
loop_
_entity_poly.entity_id
_entity_poly.type
_entity_poly.pdbx_seq_one_letter_code
_entity_poly.pdbx_strand_id
1 'polypeptide(L)'
;ALGQHANAASLAAFDARYGYDKPLLAGRWAPSRAWSERAPLPADGHLVPAFPLTAGGWRLDLRGAVAPVTATIRLARADGAETNELSAPFRSRAFGRRRTADWTVPEGWIAVQIGVDGGDAPATGRVRLARRTAHPLDSQLFHYLGSLLRGDLGDSTAYGMRVARVLREGAGPSLALTLPLLAGGTLLALLLAMAAAVWRGRAPDRAVLLGTTLLMSVNYVVWVLAGQYLLAYRLRLFPLWGFEHWTYLLLPVLIGIVSGLGRDTRFYRTVLLDELHRPYVRTAIAKGLRPTRILVRHVLRNSLIPIVTYVSLSVPFLFTGSLLLESFFGIPGLGGASLNAIHSADMATVRAIVIIGALLYQLVNLATDLCYAWLDPRVRLG
;
A
#
# COMPACT_ATOMS: atom_id res chain seq x y z
N ALA A 1 -1.48 20.27 1.29
CA ALA A 1 -0.20 20.97 1.19
C ALA A 1 -0.36 22.40 0.65
N LEU A 2 -1.30 22.64 -0.23
CA LEU A 2 -1.66 24.00 -0.68
C LEU A 2 -2.83 24.46 0.19
N GLY A 3 -2.61 25.46 1.06
CA GLY A 3 -3.61 25.99 1.99
C GLY A 3 -4.84 26.59 1.27
N GLN A 4 -5.82 27.08 2.04
CA GLN A 4 -7.08 27.65 1.52
C GLN A 4 -6.92 28.83 0.53
N HIS A 5 -5.71 29.38 0.39
CA HIS A 5 -5.38 30.52 -0.47
C HIS A 5 -4.53 30.17 -1.69
N ALA A 6 -4.47 28.90 -2.09
CA ALA A 6 -3.75 28.50 -3.31
C ALA A 6 -4.40 29.12 -4.55
N ASN A 7 -3.63 29.90 -5.33
CA ASN A 7 -4.12 30.47 -6.57
C ASN A 7 -4.20 29.41 -7.70
N ALA A 8 -4.91 29.71 -8.78
CA ALA A 8 -5.13 28.79 -9.90
C ALA A 8 -3.81 28.30 -10.53
N ALA A 9 -2.79 29.16 -10.62
CA ALA A 9 -1.50 28.83 -11.20
C ALA A 9 -0.72 27.82 -10.33
N SER A 10 -0.71 27.99 -9.01
CA SER A 10 -0.05 27.05 -8.08
C SER A 10 -0.74 25.70 -8.04
N LEU A 11 -2.08 25.66 -8.16
CA LEU A 11 -2.84 24.42 -8.26
C LEU A 11 -2.57 23.69 -9.58
N ALA A 12 -2.52 24.41 -10.71
CA ALA A 12 -2.20 23.85 -12.01
C ALA A 12 -0.78 23.29 -12.05
N ALA A 13 0.20 24.02 -11.49
CA ALA A 13 1.58 23.58 -11.38
C ALA A 13 1.70 22.31 -10.50
N PHE A 14 0.95 22.25 -9.40
CA PHE A 14 0.89 21.07 -8.55
C PHE A 14 0.29 19.87 -9.29
N ASP A 15 -0.84 20.06 -9.97
CA ASP A 15 -1.50 18.98 -10.74
C ASP A 15 -0.60 18.46 -11.86
N ALA A 16 0.09 19.36 -12.59
CA ALA A 16 1.03 18.96 -13.64
C ALA A 16 2.23 18.19 -13.09
N ARG A 17 2.79 18.65 -11.94
CA ARG A 17 3.93 17.98 -11.28
C ARG A 17 3.62 16.55 -10.86
N TYR A 18 2.43 16.32 -10.30
CA TYR A 18 2.01 15.02 -9.80
C TYR A 18 1.15 14.22 -10.79
N GLY A 19 0.90 14.77 -11.98
CA GLY A 19 0.08 14.13 -13.01
C GLY A 19 -1.40 14.04 -12.69
N TYR A 20 -1.91 14.82 -11.72
CA TYR A 20 -3.33 14.83 -11.37
C TYR A 20 -4.24 15.46 -12.43
N ASP A 21 -3.64 16.17 -13.39
CA ASP A 21 -4.27 16.68 -14.60
C ASP A 21 -4.50 15.60 -15.67
N LYS A 22 -4.11 14.35 -15.41
CA LYS A 22 -4.15 13.23 -16.35
C LYS A 22 -5.21 12.19 -15.95
N PRO A 23 -5.69 11.33 -16.89
CA PRO A 23 -6.59 10.22 -16.56
C PRO A 23 -5.87 9.18 -15.68
N LEU A 24 -6.61 8.45 -14.82
CA LEU A 24 -6.03 7.51 -13.85
C LEU A 24 -5.17 6.40 -14.50
N LEU A 25 -5.75 5.63 -15.40
CA LEU A 25 -5.07 4.47 -16.02
C LEU A 25 -4.72 4.71 -17.49
N ALA A 26 -5.73 4.91 -18.30
CA ALA A 26 -5.60 5.22 -19.72
C ALA A 26 -6.85 5.96 -20.19
N GLY A 27 -6.71 6.80 -21.22
CA GLY A 27 -7.84 7.54 -21.79
C GLY A 27 -7.41 8.90 -22.35
N ARG A 28 -8.32 9.52 -23.09
CA ARG A 28 -8.08 10.85 -23.69
C ARG A 28 -8.67 12.00 -22.87
N TRP A 29 -9.31 11.71 -21.73
CA TRP A 29 -10.06 12.69 -20.96
C TRP A 29 -9.67 12.62 -19.49
N ALA A 30 -9.06 13.68 -18.99
CA ALA A 30 -8.66 13.84 -17.60
C ALA A 30 -9.73 14.63 -16.81
N PRO A 31 -9.97 14.33 -15.53
CA PRO A 31 -10.84 15.15 -14.69
C PRO A 31 -10.25 16.55 -14.53
N SER A 32 -11.13 17.57 -14.55
CA SER A 32 -10.73 18.95 -14.32
C SER A 32 -11.23 19.43 -12.96
N ARG A 33 -10.37 20.13 -12.23
CA ARG A 33 -10.73 20.83 -10.97
C ARG A 33 -11.48 22.15 -11.20
N ALA A 34 -11.59 22.59 -12.47
CA ALA A 34 -12.33 23.81 -12.79
C ALA A 34 -13.81 23.73 -12.41
N TRP A 35 -14.33 22.51 -12.24
CA TRP A 35 -15.67 22.25 -11.72
C TRP A 35 -15.64 21.10 -10.73
N SER A 36 -16.36 21.23 -9.59
CA SER A 36 -16.42 20.18 -8.59
C SER A 36 -17.03 18.90 -9.17
N GLU A 37 -16.42 17.76 -8.95
CA GLU A 37 -16.92 16.48 -9.45
C GLU A 37 -18.37 16.25 -9.01
N ARG A 38 -19.26 16.02 -10.00
CA ARG A 38 -20.67 15.70 -9.79
C ARG A 38 -21.54 16.80 -9.17
N ALA A 39 -21.16 18.08 -9.31
CA ALA A 39 -22.05 19.15 -8.90
C ALA A 39 -23.37 19.11 -9.70
N PRO A 40 -24.50 19.44 -9.07
CA PRO A 40 -25.76 19.63 -9.81
C PRO A 40 -25.60 20.81 -10.78
N LEU A 41 -26.27 20.69 -11.93
CA LEU A 41 -26.37 21.82 -12.85
C LEU A 41 -27.15 22.94 -12.16
N PRO A 42 -26.66 24.20 -12.14
CA PRO A 42 -27.43 25.33 -11.64
C PRO A 42 -28.76 25.50 -12.34
N ALA A 43 -29.76 26.03 -11.66
CA ALA A 43 -31.12 26.16 -12.19
C ALA A 43 -31.19 27.11 -13.41
N ASP A 44 -30.25 28.05 -13.53
CA ASP A 44 -30.10 28.97 -14.66
C ASP A 44 -29.37 28.34 -15.87
N GLY A 45 -28.92 27.08 -15.75
CA GLY A 45 -28.16 26.39 -16.80
C GLY A 45 -26.74 26.91 -17.01
N HIS A 46 -26.29 27.89 -16.24
CA HIS A 46 -24.97 28.52 -16.40
C HIS A 46 -23.94 27.97 -15.43
N LEU A 47 -22.83 27.47 -15.97
CA LEU A 47 -21.68 26.98 -15.22
C LEU A 47 -20.55 28.01 -15.30
N VAL A 48 -20.14 28.54 -14.16
CA VAL A 48 -18.93 29.36 -14.08
C VAL A 48 -17.82 28.48 -13.52
N PRO A 49 -16.79 28.10 -14.33
CA PRO A 49 -15.68 27.31 -13.85
C PRO A 49 -14.93 28.04 -12.74
N ALA A 50 -14.51 27.32 -11.71
CA ALA A 50 -13.70 27.87 -10.60
C ALA A 50 -12.39 28.51 -11.10
N PHE A 51 -11.89 28.06 -12.25
CA PHE A 51 -10.74 28.61 -12.96
C PHE A 51 -11.04 28.70 -14.45
N PRO A 52 -10.52 29.74 -15.16
CA PRO A 52 -10.69 29.84 -16.61
C PRO A 52 -10.13 28.60 -17.30
N LEU A 53 -10.88 28.05 -18.25
CA LEU A 53 -10.43 26.91 -19.04
C LEU A 53 -9.44 27.38 -20.10
N THR A 54 -8.23 26.89 -20.03
CA THR A 54 -7.13 27.25 -20.94
C THR A 54 -7.28 26.55 -22.29
N ALA A 55 -6.49 26.98 -23.30
CA ALA A 55 -6.43 26.38 -24.63
C ALA A 55 -6.31 24.86 -24.58
N GLY A 56 -7.03 24.19 -25.48
CA GLY A 56 -7.09 22.73 -25.55
C GLY A 56 -8.48 22.15 -25.69
N GLY A 57 -8.57 20.82 -25.81
CA GLY A 57 -9.84 20.11 -25.92
C GLY A 57 -10.51 19.90 -24.57
N TRP A 58 -11.81 20.16 -24.53
CA TRP A 58 -12.64 20.03 -23.34
C TRP A 58 -13.89 19.20 -23.62
N ARG A 59 -14.39 18.53 -22.59
CA ARG A 59 -15.62 17.74 -22.61
C ARG A 59 -16.48 18.07 -21.42
N LEU A 60 -17.76 18.31 -21.67
CA LEU A 60 -18.81 18.35 -20.67
C LEU A 60 -19.58 17.04 -20.68
N ASP A 61 -19.56 16.32 -19.58
CA ASP A 61 -20.37 15.14 -19.35
C ASP A 61 -21.59 15.52 -18.53
N LEU A 62 -22.78 15.24 -19.03
CA LEU A 62 -24.06 15.45 -18.34
C LEU A 62 -24.76 14.12 -18.10
N ARG A 63 -25.15 13.87 -16.83
CA ARG A 63 -25.87 12.65 -16.45
C ARG A 63 -27.21 12.99 -15.81
N GLY A 64 -28.24 12.26 -16.20
CA GLY A 64 -29.58 12.37 -15.59
C GLY A 64 -30.48 13.42 -16.20
N ALA A 65 -30.11 14.02 -17.36
CA ALA A 65 -30.89 15.08 -17.96
C ALA A 65 -31.99 14.58 -18.91
N VAL A 66 -33.12 15.29 -18.89
CA VAL A 66 -34.09 15.31 -19.93
C VAL A 66 -33.66 16.38 -20.95
N ALA A 67 -33.12 15.94 -22.04
CA ALA A 67 -32.87 16.67 -23.29
C ALA A 67 -32.22 18.09 -23.29
N PRO A 68 -30.99 18.32 -22.82
CA PRO A 68 -30.23 19.49 -23.24
C PRO A 68 -29.83 19.34 -24.73
N VAL A 69 -29.99 20.38 -25.48
CA VAL A 69 -29.78 20.36 -26.95
C VAL A 69 -28.37 20.81 -27.31
N THR A 70 -27.86 21.84 -26.64
CA THR A 70 -26.55 22.45 -26.92
C THR A 70 -25.82 22.92 -25.65
N ALA A 71 -24.50 22.92 -25.71
CA ALA A 71 -23.66 23.66 -24.76
C ALA A 71 -23.14 24.93 -25.42
N THR A 72 -23.35 26.07 -24.80
CA THR A 72 -22.85 27.37 -25.27
C THR A 72 -21.65 27.74 -24.40
N ILE A 73 -20.49 27.95 -24.99
CA ILE A 73 -19.25 28.26 -24.30
C ILE A 73 -18.86 29.70 -24.61
N ARG A 74 -18.85 30.55 -23.58
CA ARG A 74 -18.39 31.93 -23.69
C ARG A 74 -16.88 31.98 -23.50
N LEU A 75 -16.18 32.39 -24.54
CA LEU A 75 -14.75 32.60 -24.53
C LEU A 75 -14.44 34.09 -24.31
N ALA A 76 -13.41 34.36 -23.53
CA ALA A 76 -12.79 35.68 -23.45
C ALA A 76 -11.34 35.58 -23.89
N ARG A 77 -10.81 36.59 -24.54
CA ARG A 77 -9.39 36.69 -24.82
C ARG A 77 -8.62 36.90 -23.53
N ALA A 78 -7.41 36.37 -23.43
CA ALA A 78 -6.62 36.44 -22.19
C ALA A 78 -6.35 37.90 -21.73
N ASP A 79 -6.41 38.86 -22.64
CA ASP A 79 -6.28 40.30 -22.41
C ASP A 79 -7.64 41.01 -22.08
N GLY A 80 -8.74 40.25 -22.12
CA GLY A 80 -10.10 40.77 -21.82
C GLY A 80 -10.74 41.62 -22.90
N ALA A 81 -10.09 41.82 -24.05
CA ALA A 81 -10.53 42.74 -25.09
C ALA A 81 -11.66 42.22 -26.00
N GLU A 82 -11.78 40.91 -26.11
CA GLU A 82 -12.75 40.28 -27.04
C GLU A 82 -13.47 39.11 -26.36
N THR A 83 -14.77 38.95 -26.66
CA THR A 83 -15.57 37.80 -26.24
C THR A 83 -16.14 37.10 -27.50
N ASN A 84 -16.14 35.78 -27.49
CA ASN A 84 -16.69 34.94 -28.54
C ASN A 84 -17.55 33.82 -27.95
N GLU A 85 -18.53 33.32 -28.67
CA GLU A 85 -19.37 32.21 -28.24
C GLU A 85 -19.18 31.01 -29.15
N LEU A 86 -18.93 29.85 -28.58
CA LEU A 86 -18.86 28.56 -29.25
C LEU A 86 -20.08 27.72 -28.85
N SER A 87 -20.75 27.11 -29.80
CA SER A 87 -21.81 26.13 -29.54
C SER A 87 -21.30 24.70 -29.81
N ALA A 88 -21.57 23.78 -28.89
CA ALA A 88 -21.20 22.38 -28.99
C ALA A 88 -22.46 21.50 -28.80
N PRO A 89 -22.84 20.67 -29.80
CA PRO A 89 -24.00 19.78 -29.69
C PRO A 89 -23.69 18.63 -28.71
N PHE A 90 -24.67 18.25 -27.89
CA PHE A 90 -24.55 17.06 -27.06
C PHE A 90 -24.78 15.79 -27.90
N ARG A 91 -23.84 14.86 -27.78
CA ARG A 91 -23.92 13.52 -28.34
C ARG A 91 -24.37 12.51 -27.28
N SER A 92 -25.41 11.74 -27.58
CA SER A 92 -25.82 10.63 -26.69
C SER A 92 -24.83 9.48 -26.79
N ARG A 93 -24.37 8.97 -25.65
CA ARG A 93 -23.63 7.69 -25.57
C ARG A 93 -24.56 6.59 -25.09
N ALA A 94 -24.21 5.33 -25.41
CA ALA A 94 -24.97 4.13 -25.13
C ALA A 94 -25.84 4.20 -23.88
N PHE A 95 -27.10 3.78 -23.95
CA PHE A 95 -28.14 3.76 -22.89
C PHE A 95 -28.75 5.12 -22.48
N GLY A 96 -28.65 6.19 -23.27
CA GLY A 96 -29.50 7.39 -23.14
C GLY A 96 -29.31 8.29 -21.91
N ARG A 97 -28.64 7.81 -20.84
CA ARG A 97 -28.48 8.52 -19.55
C ARG A 97 -27.22 9.40 -19.44
N ARG A 98 -26.31 9.31 -20.41
CA ARG A 98 -25.07 10.10 -20.44
C ARG A 98 -24.94 10.83 -21.77
N ARG A 99 -24.76 12.13 -21.70
CA ARG A 99 -24.56 13.00 -22.85
C ARG A 99 -23.23 13.72 -22.74
N THR A 100 -22.56 13.92 -23.87
CA THR A 100 -21.25 14.57 -23.91
C THR A 100 -21.22 15.64 -24.97
N ALA A 101 -20.74 16.83 -24.64
CA ALA A 101 -20.40 17.89 -25.57
C ALA A 101 -18.89 18.11 -25.56
N ASP A 102 -18.25 18.06 -26.72
CA ASP A 102 -16.81 18.24 -26.89
C ASP A 102 -16.56 19.56 -27.65
N TRP A 103 -15.58 20.34 -27.17
CA TRP A 103 -15.14 21.57 -27.84
C TRP A 103 -13.65 21.79 -27.67
N THR A 104 -13.10 22.74 -28.41
CA THR A 104 -11.68 23.13 -28.29
C THR A 104 -11.62 24.62 -28.04
N VAL A 105 -10.88 25.03 -27.01
CA VAL A 105 -10.55 26.43 -26.72
C VAL A 105 -9.30 26.78 -27.52
N PRO A 106 -9.33 27.78 -28.41
CA PRO A 106 -8.18 28.18 -29.22
C PRO A 106 -7.03 28.76 -28.36
N GLU A 107 -5.83 28.81 -28.90
CA GLU A 107 -4.70 29.48 -28.24
C GLU A 107 -4.98 30.97 -28.07
N GLY A 108 -4.63 31.50 -26.90
CA GLY A 108 -4.89 32.90 -26.52
C GLY A 108 -6.29 33.18 -26.00
N TRP A 109 -7.19 32.19 -26.00
CA TRP A 109 -8.56 32.28 -25.47
C TRP A 109 -8.71 31.47 -24.17
N ILE A 110 -9.64 31.91 -23.32
CA ILE A 110 -10.05 31.20 -22.10
C ILE A 110 -11.56 31.07 -22.05
N ALA A 111 -12.08 29.93 -21.64
CA ALA A 111 -13.51 29.77 -21.42
C ALA A 111 -13.86 30.21 -20.01
N VAL A 112 -14.73 31.20 -19.91
CA VAL A 112 -15.14 31.84 -18.65
C VAL A 112 -16.53 31.41 -18.19
N GLN A 113 -17.39 30.97 -19.10
CA GLN A 113 -18.75 30.54 -18.79
C GLN A 113 -19.20 29.44 -19.74
N ILE A 114 -19.96 28.50 -19.26
CA ILE A 114 -20.55 27.41 -20.04
C ILE A 114 -22.05 27.41 -19.77
N GLY A 115 -22.84 27.69 -20.80
CA GLY A 115 -24.29 27.56 -20.77
C GLY A 115 -24.71 26.15 -21.22
N VAL A 116 -25.72 25.59 -20.61
CA VAL A 116 -26.35 24.33 -21.03
C VAL A 116 -27.81 24.64 -21.32
N ASP A 117 -28.15 24.70 -22.60
CA ASP A 117 -29.50 25.00 -23.06
C ASP A 117 -30.30 23.70 -23.18
N GLY A 118 -31.40 23.62 -22.49
CA GLY A 118 -32.35 22.48 -22.48
C GLY A 118 -33.57 22.66 -23.38
N GLY A 119 -33.66 23.76 -24.18
CA GLY A 119 -34.85 24.11 -24.90
C GLY A 119 -35.97 24.53 -23.94
N ASP A 120 -37.18 24.00 -24.15
CA ASP A 120 -38.38 24.36 -23.37
C ASP A 120 -38.39 23.86 -21.92
N ALA A 121 -37.40 23.06 -21.48
CA ALA A 121 -37.33 22.51 -20.13
C ALA A 121 -35.96 22.86 -19.46
N PRO A 122 -35.94 23.22 -18.15
CA PRO A 122 -34.70 23.47 -17.48
C PRO A 122 -33.80 22.23 -17.49
N ALA A 123 -32.55 22.41 -17.91
CA ALA A 123 -31.59 21.33 -17.91
C ALA A 123 -31.26 20.92 -16.47
N THR A 124 -31.63 19.70 -16.09
CA THR A 124 -31.33 19.12 -14.78
C THR A 124 -30.36 17.98 -14.92
N GLY A 125 -29.44 17.83 -13.98
CA GLY A 125 -28.50 16.73 -13.99
C GLY A 125 -27.19 17.03 -13.25
N ARG A 126 -26.28 16.04 -13.27
CA ARG A 126 -24.93 16.19 -12.71
C ARG A 126 -23.92 16.40 -13.82
N VAL A 127 -23.07 17.36 -13.64
CA VAL A 127 -22.10 17.83 -14.62
C VAL A 127 -20.68 17.43 -14.22
N ARG A 128 -19.87 17.07 -15.20
CA ARG A 128 -18.45 16.83 -15.05
C ARG A 128 -17.69 17.45 -16.21
N LEU A 129 -16.67 18.26 -15.91
CA LEU A 129 -15.73 18.78 -16.88
C LEU A 129 -14.50 17.87 -16.98
N ALA A 130 -14.04 17.61 -18.21
CA ALA A 130 -12.83 16.86 -18.47
C ALA A 130 -11.99 17.53 -19.56
N ARG A 131 -10.66 17.53 -19.39
CA ARG A 131 -9.69 18.03 -20.38
C ARG A 131 -9.21 16.88 -21.25
N ARG A 132 -8.96 17.16 -22.53
CA ARG A 132 -8.39 16.18 -23.46
C ARG A 132 -6.88 16.10 -23.26
N THR A 133 -6.34 14.89 -23.09
CA THR A 133 -4.91 14.63 -23.04
C THR A 133 -4.36 14.39 -24.45
N ALA A 134 -3.07 14.69 -24.65
CA ALA A 134 -2.40 14.54 -25.95
C ALA A 134 -2.39 13.07 -26.41
N HIS A 135 -2.12 12.15 -25.49
CA HIS A 135 -2.02 10.72 -25.78
C HIS A 135 -2.90 9.88 -24.84
N PRO A 136 -3.49 8.74 -25.29
CA PRO A 136 -4.27 7.85 -24.43
C PRO A 136 -3.46 7.24 -23.27
N LEU A 137 -2.15 7.10 -23.45
CA LEU A 137 -1.21 6.60 -22.42
C LEU A 137 -0.66 7.71 -21.53
N ASP A 138 -0.96 8.99 -21.80
CA ASP A 138 -0.61 10.10 -20.92
C ASP A 138 -1.53 10.10 -19.68
N SER A 139 -1.26 9.19 -18.77
CA SER A 139 -2.06 8.94 -17.58
C SER A 139 -1.24 9.09 -16.31
N GLN A 140 -1.94 9.21 -15.18
CA GLN A 140 -1.31 9.27 -13.86
C GLN A 140 -0.43 8.04 -13.60
N LEU A 141 -0.88 6.85 -14.04
CA LEU A 141 -0.13 5.62 -13.90
C LEU A 141 1.21 5.69 -14.64
N PHE A 142 1.20 6.03 -15.95
CA PHE A 142 2.42 6.10 -16.74
C PHE A 142 3.34 7.24 -16.32
N HIS A 143 2.77 8.37 -15.91
CA HIS A 143 3.54 9.47 -15.33
C HIS A 143 4.27 9.03 -14.06
N TYR A 144 3.56 8.36 -13.16
CA TYR A 144 4.14 7.85 -11.92
C TYR A 144 5.17 6.74 -12.15
N LEU A 145 4.90 5.80 -13.06
CA LEU A 145 5.87 4.76 -13.43
C LEU A 145 7.16 5.39 -14.03
N GLY A 146 7.01 6.41 -14.86
CA GLY A 146 8.14 7.15 -15.39
C GLY A 146 8.97 7.86 -14.31
N SER A 147 8.34 8.43 -13.30
CA SER A 147 9.00 9.02 -12.14
C SER A 147 9.70 7.94 -11.30
N LEU A 148 9.04 6.82 -11.08
CA LEU A 148 9.58 5.68 -10.34
C LEU A 148 10.84 5.10 -11.01
N LEU A 149 10.84 4.96 -12.34
CA LEU A 149 11.99 4.48 -13.10
C LEU A 149 13.20 5.46 -13.04
N ARG A 150 12.95 6.74 -12.78
CA ARG A 150 13.98 7.76 -12.53
C ARG A 150 14.41 7.83 -11.06
N GLY A 151 13.83 6.99 -10.19
CA GLY A 151 14.06 7.03 -8.73
C GLY A 151 13.38 8.20 -8.01
N ASP A 152 12.47 8.92 -8.68
CA ASP A 152 11.73 10.02 -8.07
C ASP A 152 10.41 9.48 -7.50
N LEU A 153 10.37 9.37 -6.17
CA LEU A 153 9.20 8.95 -5.39
C LEU A 153 8.29 10.13 -5.00
N GLY A 154 8.69 11.37 -5.36
CA GLY A 154 7.99 12.59 -5.00
C GLY A 154 8.35 13.13 -3.61
N ASP A 155 7.63 14.19 -3.21
CA ASP A 155 7.81 14.86 -1.93
C ASP A 155 6.68 14.49 -0.97
N SER A 156 7.05 14.20 0.26
CA SER A 156 6.11 13.95 1.36
C SER A 156 5.49 15.26 1.82
N THR A 157 4.17 15.31 1.87
CA THR A 157 3.44 16.45 2.41
C THR A 157 3.36 16.43 3.93
N ALA A 158 3.46 15.24 4.53
CA ALA A 158 3.44 15.05 5.98
C ALA A 158 4.78 15.43 6.64
N TYR A 159 5.89 15.11 5.97
CA TYR A 159 7.23 15.31 6.52
C TYR A 159 7.97 16.52 5.90
N GLY A 160 7.44 17.14 4.85
CA GLY A 160 8.08 18.29 4.17
C GLY A 160 9.44 17.96 3.52
N MET A 161 9.70 16.67 3.25
CA MET A 161 10.96 16.21 2.65
C MET A 161 10.70 15.16 1.56
N ARG A 162 11.72 14.79 0.79
CA ARG A 162 11.60 13.76 -0.23
C ARG A 162 11.20 12.42 0.36
N VAL A 163 10.25 11.73 -0.26
CA VAL A 163 9.78 10.41 0.17
C VAL A 163 10.94 9.40 0.30
N ALA A 164 11.90 9.44 -0.62
CA ALA A 164 13.09 8.59 -0.56
C ALA A 164 13.88 8.75 0.74
N ARG A 165 13.94 9.97 1.31
CA ARG A 165 14.58 10.23 2.61
C ARG A 165 13.76 9.64 3.76
N VAL A 166 12.44 9.84 3.75
CA VAL A 166 11.53 9.24 4.76
C VAL A 166 11.71 7.73 4.82
N LEU A 167 11.77 7.08 3.65
CA LEU A 167 11.95 5.63 3.56
C LEU A 167 13.34 5.20 4.06
N ARG A 168 14.39 5.91 3.70
CA ARG A 168 15.77 5.59 4.12
C ARG A 168 15.95 5.75 5.63
N GLU A 169 15.42 6.82 6.22
CA GLU A 169 15.51 7.08 7.66
C GLU A 169 14.67 6.09 8.47
N GLY A 170 13.48 5.72 7.99
CA GLY A 170 12.60 4.75 8.65
C GLY A 170 13.02 3.28 8.47
N ALA A 171 13.73 2.93 7.39
CA ALA A 171 14.10 1.54 7.11
C ALA A 171 15.05 0.95 8.18
N GLY A 172 16.04 1.72 8.64
CA GLY A 172 16.98 1.28 9.67
C GLY A 172 16.30 0.83 10.95
N PRO A 173 15.52 1.69 11.62
CA PRO A 173 14.76 1.34 12.83
C PRO A 173 13.80 0.16 12.64
N SER A 174 13.06 0.11 11.51
CA SER A 174 12.17 -1.02 11.21
C SER A 174 12.92 -2.34 11.10
N LEU A 175 14.04 -2.36 10.36
CA LEU A 175 14.86 -3.56 10.22
C LEU A 175 15.51 -3.96 11.55
N ALA A 176 15.99 -3.00 12.34
CA ALA A 176 16.57 -3.25 13.66
C ALA A 176 15.56 -3.90 14.63
N LEU A 177 14.26 -3.59 14.49
CA LEU A 177 13.18 -4.20 15.25
C LEU A 177 12.80 -5.58 14.69
N THR A 178 12.50 -5.62 13.38
CA THR A 178 11.81 -6.77 12.78
C THR A 178 12.75 -7.93 12.44
N LEU A 179 14.02 -7.67 12.13
CA LEU A 179 14.99 -8.72 11.83
C LEU A 179 15.30 -9.63 13.05
N PRO A 180 15.61 -9.10 14.25
CA PRO A 180 15.78 -9.92 15.45
C PRO A 180 14.48 -10.64 15.84
N LEU A 181 13.33 -9.99 15.65
CA LEU A 181 12.02 -10.59 15.90
C LEU A 181 11.80 -11.82 15.01
N LEU A 182 12.01 -11.70 13.69
CA LEU A 182 11.84 -12.80 12.76
C LEU A 182 12.86 -13.91 13.02
N ALA A 183 14.14 -13.58 13.14
CA ALA A 183 15.20 -14.56 13.35
C ALA A 183 15.05 -15.28 14.71
N GLY A 184 14.86 -14.52 15.80
CA GLY A 184 14.68 -15.05 17.14
C GLY A 184 13.38 -15.85 17.27
N GLY A 185 12.28 -15.36 16.74
CA GLY A 185 10.98 -16.03 16.71
C GLY A 185 11.03 -17.36 15.96
N THR A 186 11.59 -17.35 14.74
CA THR A 186 11.76 -18.55 13.93
C THR A 186 12.64 -19.60 14.60
N LEU A 187 13.80 -19.17 15.14
CA LEU A 187 14.72 -20.08 15.81
C LEU A 187 14.09 -20.69 17.07
N LEU A 188 13.47 -19.89 17.92
CA LEU A 188 12.84 -20.37 19.15
C LEU A 188 11.64 -21.29 18.85
N ALA A 189 10.80 -20.92 17.89
CA ALA A 189 9.68 -21.74 17.47
C ALA A 189 10.14 -23.10 16.89
N LEU A 190 11.22 -23.10 16.11
CA LEU A 190 11.80 -24.31 15.55
C LEU A 190 12.38 -25.22 16.63
N LEU A 191 13.10 -24.66 17.60
CA LEU A 191 13.65 -25.42 18.75
C LEU A 191 12.53 -26.06 19.58
N LEU A 192 11.46 -25.32 19.87
CA LEU A 192 10.29 -25.85 20.59
C LEU A 192 9.57 -26.94 19.79
N ALA A 193 9.41 -26.74 18.48
CA ALA A 193 8.80 -27.71 17.58
C ALA A 193 9.64 -29.01 17.50
N MET A 194 10.95 -28.89 17.43
CA MET A 194 11.87 -30.03 17.44
C MET A 194 11.81 -30.78 18.77
N ALA A 195 11.82 -30.06 19.91
CA ALA A 195 11.67 -30.66 21.22
C ALA A 195 10.34 -31.42 21.35
N ALA A 196 9.23 -30.81 20.93
CA ALA A 196 7.91 -31.44 20.90
C ALA A 196 7.87 -32.69 19.98
N ALA A 197 8.58 -32.66 18.84
CA ALA A 197 8.64 -33.78 17.92
C ALA A 197 9.44 -34.97 18.47
N VAL A 198 10.57 -34.71 19.18
CA VAL A 198 11.40 -35.76 19.84
C VAL A 198 10.61 -36.46 20.92
N TRP A 199 9.91 -35.73 21.75
CA TRP A 199 9.13 -36.26 22.88
C TRP A 199 7.64 -36.41 22.57
N ARG A 200 7.30 -36.69 21.33
CA ARG A 200 5.92 -36.84 20.87
C ARG A 200 5.07 -37.73 21.80
N GLY A 201 3.91 -37.22 22.22
CA GLY A 201 2.96 -37.90 23.10
C GLY A 201 3.35 -37.95 24.57
N ARG A 202 4.55 -37.48 24.94
CA ARG A 202 5.03 -37.38 26.33
C ARG A 202 4.71 -36.04 26.98
N ALA A 203 4.99 -35.87 28.25
CA ALA A 203 4.76 -34.66 29.01
C ALA A 203 5.35 -33.37 28.38
N PRO A 204 6.61 -33.34 27.86
CA PRO A 204 7.14 -32.15 27.20
C PRO A 204 6.36 -31.73 25.95
N ASP A 205 5.92 -32.67 25.11
CA ASP A 205 5.10 -32.37 23.94
C ASP A 205 3.76 -31.75 24.34
N ARG A 206 3.11 -32.30 25.36
CA ARG A 206 1.84 -31.75 25.89
C ARG A 206 2.04 -30.35 26.48
N ALA A 207 3.14 -30.11 27.21
CA ALA A 207 3.45 -28.82 27.79
C ALA A 207 3.67 -27.74 26.69
N VAL A 208 4.40 -28.07 25.62
CA VAL A 208 4.58 -27.19 24.46
C VAL A 208 3.22 -26.89 23.79
N LEU A 209 2.39 -27.91 23.58
CA LEU A 209 1.07 -27.73 22.96
C LEU A 209 0.12 -26.88 23.84
N LEU A 210 0.10 -27.11 25.14
CA LEU A 210 -0.70 -26.29 26.07
C LEU A 210 -0.17 -24.86 26.15
N GLY A 211 1.14 -24.69 26.29
CA GLY A 211 1.76 -23.37 26.31
C GLY A 211 1.50 -22.57 25.04
N THR A 212 1.66 -23.20 23.88
CA THR A 212 1.33 -22.54 22.59
C THR A 212 -0.14 -22.18 22.46
N THR A 213 -1.06 -23.02 23.00
CA THR A 213 -2.49 -22.69 23.02
C THR A 213 -2.75 -21.45 23.88
N LEU A 214 -2.17 -21.38 25.07
CA LEU A 214 -2.31 -20.21 25.95
C LEU A 214 -1.76 -18.94 25.31
N LEU A 215 -0.59 -19.02 24.67
CA LEU A 215 0.00 -17.87 23.97
C LEU A 215 -0.90 -17.37 22.84
N MET A 216 -1.51 -18.28 22.08
CA MET A 216 -2.42 -17.91 20.98
C MET A 216 -3.80 -17.39 21.46
N SER A 217 -4.20 -17.70 22.70
CA SER A 217 -5.47 -17.23 23.26
C SER A 217 -5.49 -15.75 23.58
N VAL A 218 -4.31 -15.13 23.68
CA VAL A 218 -4.15 -13.71 24.02
C VAL A 218 -3.99 -12.90 22.73
N ASN A 219 -4.79 -11.86 22.56
CA ASN A 219 -4.69 -10.95 21.42
C ASN A 219 -3.34 -10.22 21.42
N TYR A 220 -2.80 -9.99 20.22
CA TYR A 220 -1.50 -9.33 20.04
C TYR A 220 -1.40 -7.96 20.74
N VAL A 221 -2.45 -7.14 20.65
CA VAL A 221 -2.47 -5.81 21.31
C VAL A 221 -2.40 -5.95 22.83
N VAL A 222 -3.02 -6.98 23.40
CA VAL A 222 -2.96 -7.26 24.83
C VAL A 222 -1.54 -7.63 25.24
N TRP A 223 -0.81 -8.42 24.43
CA TRP A 223 0.61 -8.70 24.65
C TRP A 223 1.45 -7.42 24.68
N VAL A 224 1.21 -6.50 23.74
CA VAL A 224 1.92 -5.21 23.67
C VAL A 224 1.64 -4.39 24.93
N LEU A 225 0.35 -4.17 25.27
CA LEU A 225 -0.05 -3.34 26.41
C LEU A 225 0.38 -3.96 27.76
N ALA A 226 0.15 -5.26 27.92
CA ALA A 226 0.52 -5.96 29.17
C ALA A 226 2.04 -5.99 29.35
N GLY A 227 2.80 -6.27 28.30
CA GLY A 227 4.25 -6.25 28.34
C GLY A 227 4.80 -4.87 28.67
N GLN A 228 4.28 -3.82 28.00
CA GLN A 228 4.67 -2.44 28.27
C GLN A 228 4.33 -2.01 29.70
N TYR A 229 3.10 -2.32 30.16
CA TYR A 229 2.67 -1.98 31.50
C TYR A 229 3.46 -2.75 32.59
N LEU A 230 3.59 -4.07 32.47
CA LEU A 230 4.22 -4.89 33.50
C LEU A 230 5.75 -4.74 33.50
N LEU A 231 6.38 -4.90 32.31
CA LEU A 231 7.85 -5.00 32.23
C LEU A 231 8.54 -3.63 32.17
N ALA A 232 7.96 -2.65 31.46
CA ALA A 232 8.55 -1.33 31.34
C ALA A 232 8.07 -0.38 32.45
N TYR A 233 6.76 -0.25 32.66
CA TYR A 233 6.22 0.72 33.60
C TYR A 233 6.31 0.24 35.06
N ARG A 234 5.79 -0.95 35.39
CA ARG A 234 5.67 -1.46 36.75
C ARG A 234 7.01 -1.97 37.29
N LEU A 235 7.69 -2.82 36.55
CA LEU A 235 8.95 -3.46 36.96
C LEU A 235 10.19 -2.65 36.55
N ARG A 236 10.05 -1.71 35.62
CA ARG A 236 11.14 -0.84 35.14
C ARG A 236 12.36 -1.60 34.62
N LEU A 237 12.14 -2.79 34.04
CA LEU A 237 13.21 -3.63 33.49
C LEU A 237 13.67 -3.15 32.10
N PHE A 238 12.79 -2.48 31.37
CA PHE A 238 13.03 -1.99 30.00
C PHE A 238 12.59 -0.54 29.87
N PRO A 239 13.17 0.21 28.91
CA PRO A 239 12.68 1.54 28.55
C PRO A 239 11.22 1.48 28.07
N LEU A 240 10.43 2.51 28.41
CA LEU A 240 9.01 2.56 28.10
C LEU A 240 8.76 2.95 26.66
N TRP A 241 9.51 3.94 26.14
CA TRP A 241 9.25 4.58 24.85
C TRP A 241 10.52 5.22 24.30
N GLY A 242 10.76 5.14 22.98
CA GLY A 242 11.89 5.77 22.30
C GLY A 242 12.75 4.80 21.48
N PHE A 243 13.85 5.33 20.92
CA PHE A 243 14.79 4.58 20.05
C PHE A 243 16.23 5.13 20.18
N GLU A 244 16.72 5.38 21.37
CA GLU A 244 18.06 5.97 21.57
C GLU A 244 19.16 4.91 21.56
N HIS A 245 18.88 3.72 22.13
CA HIS A 245 19.81 2.60 22.25
C HIS A 245 19.15 1.28 21.88
N TRP A 246 19.93 0.26 21.60
CA TRP A 246 19.46 -1.09 21.30
C TRP A 246 18.58 -1.70 22.41
N THR A 247 18.72 -1.26 23.65
CA THR A 247 17.90 -1.71 24.81
C THR A 247 16.41 -1.38 24.64
N TYR A 248 16.07 -0.32 23.87
CA TYR A 248 14.70 0.03 23.54
C TYR A 248 14.02 -0.99 22.62
N LEU A 249 14.80 -1.79 21.88
CA LEU A 249 14.30 -2.84 21.00
C LEU A 249 14.03 -4.15 21.71
N LEU A 250 14.64 -4.39 22.90
CA LEU A 250 14.53 -5.68 23.59
C LEU A 250 13.09 -6.06 23.93
N LEU A 251 12.36 -5.14 24.55
CA LEU A 251 10.98 -5.42 24.97
C LEU A 251 10.04 -5.62 23.79
N PRO A 252 9.99 -4.75 22.77
CA PRO A 252 9.14 -4.99 21.60
C PRO A 252 9.52 -6.26 20.83
N VAL A 253 10.80 -6.60 20.72
CA VAL A 253 11.26 -7.87 20.12
C VAL A 253 10.76 -9.07 20.92
N LEU A 254 10.92 -9.07 22.25
CA LEU A 254 10.43 -10.14 23.12
C LEU A 254 8.91 -10.33 23.00
N ILE A 255 8.16 -9.24 23.04
CA ILE A 255 6.69 -9.29 22.90
C ILE A 255 6.30 -9.85 21.52
N GLY A 256 6.94 -9.39 20.46
CA GLY A 256 6.69 -9.87 19.11
C GLY A 256 7.00 -11.37 18.97
N ILE A 257 8.12 -11.84 19.52
CA ILE A 257 8.47 -13.27 19.55
C ILE A 257 7.39 -14.06 20.31
N VAL A 258 7.07 -13.68 21.55
CA VAL A 258 6.13 -14.40 22.42
C VAL A 258 4.75 -14.50 21.76
N SER A 259 4.27 -13.41 21.15
CA SER A 259 2.95 -13.38 20.49
C SER A 259 2.86 -14.27 19.24
N GLY A 260 3.95 -14.40 18.47
CA GLY A 260 4.02 -15.27 17.28
C GLY A 260 4.33 -16.72 17.59
N LEU A 261 5.02 -16.99 18.73
CA LEU A 261 5.62 -18.27 19.06
C LEU A 261 4.64 -19.46 19.03
N GLY A 262 3.41 -19.24 19.47
CA GLY A 262 2.38 -20.27 19.50
C GLY A 262 2.02 -20.80 18.12
N ARG A 263 1.75 -19.91 17.18
CA ARG A 263 1.39 -20.22 15.79
C ARG A 263 2.55 -20.89 15.06
N ASP A 264 3.73 -20.30 15.16
CA ASP A 264 4.91 -20.73 14.42
C ASP A 264 5.40 -22.11 14.89
N THR A 265 5.44 -22.32 16.22
CA THR A 265 5.79 -23.63 16.81
C THR A 265 4.86 -24.75 16.35
N ARG A 266 3.54 -24.51 16.30
CA ARG A 266 2.58 -25.51 15.84
C ARG A 266 2.76 -25.84 14.37
N PHE A 267 2.96 -24.82 13.54
CA PHE A 267 3.20 -25.01 12.12
C PHE A 267 4.47 -25.85 11.90
N TYR A 268 5.60 -25.47 12.50
CA TYR A 268 6.85 -26.22 12.35
C TYR A 268 6.76 -27.64 12.91
N ARG A 269 6.06 -27.81 14.05
CA ARG A 269 5.83 -29.15 14.61
C ARG A 269 5.04 -30.03 13.63
N THR A 270 4.00 -29.53 13.00
CA THR A 270 3.22 -30.28 12.00
C THR A 270 4.10 -30.71 10.83
N VAL A 271 4.87 -29.78 10.26
CA VAL A 271 5.80 -30.07 9.16
C VAL A 271 6.82 -31.15 9.55
N LEU A 272 7.42 -31.04 10.76
CA LEU A 272 8.38 -32.03 11.25
C LEU A 272 7.73 -33.41 11.47
N LEU A 273 6.51 -33.47 11.99
CA LEU A 273 5.79 -34.72 12.21
C LEU A 273 5.39 -35.39 10.89
N ASP A 274 4.97 -34.65 9.89
CA ASP A 274 4.63 -35.18 8.56
C ASP A 274 5.86 -35.83 7.91
N GLU A 275 7.01 -35.16 8.05
CA GLU A 275 8.25 -35.68 7.49
C GLU A 275 8.77 -36.92 8.27
N LEU A 276 8.50 -37.01 9.58
CA LEU A 276 8.84 -38.19 10.39
C LEU A 276 8.13 -39.49 9.96
N HIS A 277 7.00 -39.42 9.24
CA HIS A 277 6.26 -40.56 8.72
C HIS A 277 6.78 -41.06 7.36
N ARG A 278 7.75 -40.42 6.74
CA ARG A 278 8.29 -40.79 5.44
C ARG A 278 9.09 -42.09 5.48
N PRO A 279 9.10 -42.88 4.39
CA PRO A 279 9.79 -44.18 4.32
C PRO A 279 11.28 -44.16 4.67
N TYR A 280 12.01 -43.10 4.29
CA TYR A 280 13.44 -42.97 4.57
C TYR A 280 13.73 -42.86 6.08
N VAL A 281 12.80 -42.36 6.87
CA VAL A 281 12.92 -42.30 8.33
C VAL A 281 12.87 -43.72 8.92
N ARG A 282 11.96 -44.54 8.42
CA ARG A 282 11.88 -45.98 8.82
C ARG A 282 13.19 -46.71 8.52
N THR A 283 13.78 -46.44 7.35
CA THR A 283 15.09 -47.02 6.99
C THR A 283 16.19 -46.51 7.93
N ALA A 284 16.18 -45.27 8.33
CA ALA A 284 17.16 -44.71 9.27
C ALA A 284 17.02 -45.31 10.69
N ILE A 285 15.79 -45.60 11.13
CA ILE A 285 15.51 -46.29 12.40
C ILE A 285 16.02 -47.74 12.31
N ALA A 286 15.75 -48.46 11.21
CA ALA A 286 16.21 -49.82 10.99
C ALA A 286 17.75 -49.93 11.01
N LYS A 287 18.47 -48.87 10.61
CA LYS A 287 19.94 -48.75 10.71
C LYS A 287 20.44 -48.41 12.12
N GLY A 288 19.56 -48.32 13.13
CA GLY A 288 19.92 -48.06 14.53
C GLY A 288 20.34 -46.62 14.84
N LEU A 289 19.98 -45.64 13.99
CA LEU A 289 20.31 -44.24 14.25
C LEU A 289 19.49 -43.69 15.44
N ARG A 290 20.10 -42.84 16.28
CA ARG A 290 19.44 -42.18 17.41
C ARG A 290 18.35 -41.20 16.91
N PRO A 291 17.19 -41.11 17.58
CA PRO A 291 16.07 -40.22 17.19
C PRO A 291 16.46 -38.77 16.95
N THR A 292 17.31 -38.22 17.81
CA THR A 292 17.82 -36.84 17.68
C THR A 292 18.63 -36.63 16.39
N ARG A 293 19.48 -37.66 16.02
CA ARG A 293 20.28 -37.61 14.79
C ARG A 293 19.40 -37.71 13.55
N ILE A 294 18.36 -38.54 13.61
CA ILE A 294 17.36 -38.67 12.52
C ILE A 294 16.65 -37.31 12.34
N LEU A 295 16.18 -36.70 13.43
CA LEU A 295 15.46 -35.43 13.39
C LEU A 295 16.35 -34.31 12.80
N VAL A 296 17.55 -34.12 13.34
CA VAL A 296 18.41 -32.98 12.94
C VAL A 296 18.99 -33.17 11.55
N ARG A 297 19.47 -34.37 11.21
CA ARG A 297 20.23 -34.61 9.96
C ARG A 297 19.34 -34.98 8.75
N HIS A 298 18.21 -35.63 9.00
CA HIS A 298 17.37 -36.12 7.93
C HIS A 298 16.03 -35.41 7.85
N VAL A 299 15.28 -35.32 8.95
CA VAL A 299 13.95 -34.71 8.96
C VAL A 299 14.01 -33.21 8.81
N LEU A 300 14.82 -32.52 9.61
CA LEU A 300 14.92 -31.07 9.56
C LEU A 300 15.33 -30.56 8.18
N ARG A 301 16.31 -31.22 7.54
CA ARG A 301 16.77 -30.81 6.20
C ARG A 301 15.65 -30.80 5.17
N ASN A 302 14.80 -31.81 5.18
CA ASN A 302 13.68 -31.89 4.24
C ASN A 302 12.52 -30.96 4.66
N SER A 303 12.34 -30.76 5.96
CA SER A 303 11.36 -29.83 6.52
C SER A 303 11.72 -28.36 6.28
N LEU A 304 12.97 -28.04 5.95
CA LEU A 304 13.37 -26.66 5.67
C LEU A 304 12.63 -26.04 4.49
N ILE A 305 12.25 -26.82 3.47
CA ILE A 305 11.54 -26.30 2.30
C ILE A 305 10.24 -25.60 2.71
N PRO A 306 9.24 -26.28 3.34
CA PRO A 306 8.02 -25.63 3.77
C PRO A 306 8.24 -24.58 4.88
N ILE A 307 9.27 -24.73 5.72
CA ILE A 307 9.62 -23.74 6.76
C ILE A 307 10.15 -22.45 6.13
N VAL A 308 11.08 -22.55 5.18
CA VAL A 308 11.62 -21.40 4.44
C VAL A 308 10.50 -20.68 3.69
N THR A 309 9.59 -21.42 3.02
CA THR A 309 8.40 -20.84 2.39
C THR A 309 7.58 -20.00 3.37
N TYR A 310 7.29 -20.57 4.53
CA TYR A 310 6.50 -19.88 5.54
C TYR A 310 7.20 -18.62 6.07
N VAL A 311 8.50 -18.69 6.34
CA VAL A 311 9.31 -17.55 6.79
C VAL A 311 9.41 -16.50 5.69
N SER A 312 9.58 -16.90 4.43
CA SER A 312 9.69 -15.97 3.29
C SER A 312 8.46 -15.08 3.14
N LEU A 313 7.26 -15.58 3.45
CA LEU A 313 6.03 -14.77 3.45
C LEU A 313 6.08 -13.62 4.48
N SER A 314 6.93 -13.74 5.51
CA SER A 314 7.09 -12.71 6.54
C SER A 314 8.17 -11.66 6.19
N VAL A 315 9.06 -11.95 5.24
CA VAL A 315 10.19 -11.07 4.90
C VAL A 315 9.76 -9.68 4.37
N PRO A 316 8.73 -9.54 3.54
CA PRO A 316 8.26 -8.21 3.12
C PRO A 316 7.84 -7.31 4.28
N PHE A 317 7.33 -7.91 5.35
CA PHE A 317 6.97 -7.18 6.58
C PHE A 317 8.17 -6.65 7.35
N LEU A 318 9.37 -7.19 7.12
CA LEU A 318 10.61 -6.63 7.69
C LEU A 318 10.83 -5.19 7.24
N PHE A 319 10.52 -4.92 5.97
CA PHE A 319 10.71 -3.59 5.39
C PHE A 319 9.54 -2.65 5.66
N THR A 320 8.31 -3.15 5.60
CA THR A 320 7.12 -2.32 5.93
C THR A 320 7.00 -2.05 7.43
N GLY A 321 7.78 -2.77 8.25
CA GLY A 321 7.82 -2.62 9.70
C GLY A 321 6.65 -3.26 10.43
N SER A 322 6.73 -3.23 11.75
CA SER A 322 5.62 -3.60 12.62
C SER A 322 4.89 -2.34 13.09
N LEU A 323 3.85 -1.95 12.37
CA LEU A 323 3.09 -0.72 12.64
C LEU A 323 2.69 -0.57 14.12
N LEU A 324 2.20 -1.65 14.73
CA LEU A 324 1.77 -1.61 16.13
C LEU A 324 2.96 -1.47 17.09
N LEU A 325 4.01 -2.31 16.97
CA LEU A 325 5.18 -2.21 17.84
C LEU A 325 5.86 -0.85 17.70
N GLU A 326 6.08 -0.38 16.47
CA GLU A 326 6.71 0.90 16.23
C GLU A 326 5.91 2.05 16.85
N SER A 327 4.57 2.05 16.68
CA SER A 327 3.72 3.10 17.23
C SER A 327 3.63 3.07 18.75
N PHE A 328 3.49 1.89 19.36
CA PHE A 328 3.36 1.77 20.82
C PHE A 328 4.68 2.02 21.57
N PHE A 329 5.82 1.70 20.96
CA PHE A 329 7.13 1.90 21.58
C PHE A 329 7.86 3.17 21.11
N GLY A 330 7.26 3.95 20.20
CA GLY A 330 7.86 5.20 19.70
C GLY A 330 9.10 4.99 18.85
N ILE A 331 9.16 3.88 18.12
CA ILE A 331 10.26 3.58 17.19
C ILE A 331 10.00 4.30 15.88
N PRO A 332 10.94 5.16 15.38
CA PRO A 332 10.75 5.95 14.17
C PRO A 332 10.96 5.12 12.90
N GLY A 333 10.11 4.11 12.72
CA GLY A 333 10.19 3.18 11.60
C GLY A 333 9.20 3.45 10.47
N LEU A 334 9.23 2.59 9.44
CA LEU A 334 8.38 2.68 8.24
C LEU A 334 6.90 2.39 8.53
N GLY A 335 6.61 1.53 9.52
CA GLY A 335 5.25 1.26 9.96
C GLY A 335 4.60 2.52 10.54
N GLY A 336 5.29 3.21 11.45
CA GLY A 336 4.85 4.49 12.00
C GLY A 336 4.74 5.58 10.93
N ALA A 337 5.71 5.63 10.00
CA ALA A 337 5.67 6.56 8.87
C ALA A 337 4.46 6.29 7.94
N SER A 338 4.12 5.02 7.71
CA SER A 338 2.94 4.61 6.94
C SER A 338 1.64 5.11 7.57
N LEU A 339 1.50 4.91 8.88
CA LEU A 339 0.32 5.34 9.63
C LEU A 339 0.16 6.87 9.58
N ASN A 340 1.24 7.60 9.81
CA ASN A 340 1.23 9.06 9.74
C ASN A 340 0.91 9.57 8.33
N ALA A 341 1.45 8.94 7.28
CA ALA A 341 1.15 9.28 5.90
C ALA A 341 -0.34 9.06 5.55
N ILE A 342 -0.96 7.99 6.08
CA ILE A 342 -2.40 7.73 5.90
C ILE A 342 -3.22 8.80 6.61
N HIS A 343 -2.93 9.12 7.87
CA HIS A 343 -3.66 10.12 8.65
C HIS A 343 -3.55 11.54 8.07
N SER A 344 -2.40 11.89 7.53
CA SER A 344 -2.16 13.20 6.89
C SER A 344 -2.52 13.23 5.40
N ALA A 345 -3.12 12.16 4.85
CA ALA A 345 -3.45 12.02 3.43
C ALA A 345 -2.25 12.24 2.49
N ASP A 346 -1.04 11.87 2.92
CA ASP A 346 0.19 11.95 2.14
C ASP A 346 0.27 10.80 1.13
N MET A 347 -0.40 10.98 0.01
CA MET A 347 -0.51 9.96 -1.05
C MET A 347 0.82 9.61 -1.72
N ALA A 348 1.82 10.50 -1.67
CA ALA A 348 3.14 10.24 -2.24
C ALA A 348 3.87 9.18 -1.41
N THR A 349 3.91 9.36 -0.09
CA THR A 349 4.53 8.41 0.84
C THR A 349 3.78 7.07 0.86
N VAL A 350 2.43 7.09 0.90
CA VAL A 350 1.62 5.85 0.88
C VAL A 350 1.89 5.03 -0.39
N ARG A 351 1.86 5.66 -1.57
CA ARG A 351 2.13 4.97 -2.84
C ARG A 351 3.54 4.39 -2.89
N ALA A 352 4.53 5.13 -2.44
CA ALA A 352 5.91 4.67 -2.43
C ALA A 352 6.11 3.44 -1.53
N ILE A 353 5.55 3.43 -0.32
CA ILE A 353 5.61 2.28 0.60
C ILE A 353 4.95 1.04 -0.01
N VAL A 354 3.77 1.20 -0.61
CA VAL A 354 3.05 0.09 -1.24
C VAL A 354 3.83 -0.51 -2.40
N ILE A 355 4.40 0.33 -3.28
CA ILE A 355 5.14 -0.15 -4.45
C ILE A 355 6.46 -0.81 -4.05
N ILE A 356 7.21 -0.21 -3.13
CA ILE A 356 8.46 -0.80 -2.65
C ILE A 356 8.17 -2.11 -1.90
N GLY A 357 7.11 -2.15 -1.09
CA GLY A 357 6.66 -3.38 -0.44
C GLY A 357 6.31 -4.48 -1.44
N ALA A 358 5.60 -4.15 -2.51
CA ALA A 358 5.25 -5.10 -3.58
C ALA A 358 6.49 -5.60 -4.35
N LEU A 359 7.45 -4.71 -4.67
CA LEU A 359 8.70 -5.08 -5.31
C LEU A 359 9.54 -5.99 -4.42
N LEU A 360 9.65 -5.67 -3.13
CA LEU A 360 10.36 -6.52 -2.16
C LEU A 360 9.69 -7.88 -2.03
N TYR A 361 8.35 -7.93 -1.98
CA TYR A 361 7.62 -9.19 -1.96
C TYR A 361 7.96 -10.06 -3.19
N GLN A 362 7.99 -9.45 -4.37
CA GLN A 362 8.34 -10.18 -5.60
C GLN A 362 9.79 -10.65 -5.62
N LEU A 363 10.73 -9.82 -5.13
CA LEU A 363 12.14 -10.21 -5.00
C LEU A 363 12.35 -11.34 -4.01
N VAL A 364 11.61 -11.31 -2.89
CA VAL A 364 11.68 -12.39 -1.88
C VAL A 364 11.12 -13.69 -2.42
N ASN A 365 10.00 -13.65 -3.16
CA ASN A 365 9.46 -14.85 -3.81
C ASN A 365 10.48 -15.44 -4.79
N LEU A 366 11.08 -14.61 -5.64
CA LEU A 366 12.13 -15.05 -6.56
C LEU A 366 13.34 -15.65 -5.80
N ALA A 367 13.79 -15.00 -4.72
CA ALA A 367 14.87 -15.54 -3.89
C ALA A 367 14.49 -16.87 -3.24
N THR A 368 13.23 -17.02 -2.83
CA THR A 368 12.70 -18.28 -2.27
C THR A 368 12.71 -19.40 -3.30
N ASP A 369 12.31 -19.12 -4.55
CA ASP A 369 12.35 -20.11 -5.65
C ASP A 369 13.79 -20.52 -5.95
N LEU A 370 14.76 -19.59 -5.92
CA LEU A 370 16.18 -19.90 -6.04
C LEU A 370 16.68 -20.75 -4.86
N CYS A 371 16.22 -20.47 -3.64
CA CYS A 371 16.54 -21.30 -2.47
C CYS A 371 16.01 -22.73 -2.61
N TYR A 372 14.82 -22.93 -3.21
CA TYR A 372 14.31 -24.26 -3.47
C TYR A 372 15.19 -25.04 -4.45
N ALA A 373 15.62 -24.40 -5.55
CA ALA A 373 16.53 -25.03 -6.50
C ALA A 373 17.87 -25.44 -5.87
N TRP A 374 18.33 -24.68 -4.86
CA TRP A 374 19.55 -25.00 -4.10
C TRP A 374 19.35 -26.11 -3.05
N LEU A 375 18.19 -26.13 -2.39
CA LEU A 375 17.86 -27.11 -1.34
C LEU A 375 17.45 -28.48 -1.91
N ASP A 376 16.76 -28.48 -3.05
CA ASP A 376 16.34 -29.71 -3.74
C ASP A 376 16.83 -29.70 -5.21
N PRO A 377 17.96 -30.38 -5.52
CA PRO A 377 18.51 -30.44 -6.87
C PRO A 377 17.60 -31.20 -7.87
N ARG A 378 16.49 -31.76 -7.42
CA ARG A 378 15.48 -32.41 -8.28
C ARG A 378 14.50 -31.41 -8.88
N VAL A 379 14.38 -30.21 -8.30
CA VAL A 379 13.58 -29.11 -8.84
C VAL A 379 14.35 -28.53 -10.04
N ARG A 380 13.97 -28.89 -11.24
CA ARG A 380 14.42 -28.22 -12.46
C ARG A 380 13.51 -27.01 -12.65
N LEU A 381 14.11 -25.82 -12.69
CA LEU A 381 13.43 -24.60 -13.14
C LEU A 381 13.09 -24.85 -14.63
N GLY A 382 11.83 -25.21 -14.91
CA GLY A 382 11.29 -25.37 -16.25
C GLY A 382 10.81 -24.05 -16.80
#